data_e86120d1f07f94ef4746394c787576c8
#
_entry.id   e86120d1f07f94ef4746394c787576c8
#
_cell.length_a   1.000
_cell.length_b   1.000
_cell.length_c   1.000
_cell.angle_alpha   90.00
_cell.angle_beta   90.00
_cell.angle_gamma   90.00
#
_symmetry.space_group_name_H-M   'P 1'
#
loop_
_entity.id
_entity.type
_entity.pdbx_description
1 polymer ?
#
loop_
_entity_poly.entity_id
_entity_poly.type
_entity_poly.pdbx_seq_one_letter_code
_entity_poly.pdbx_strand_id
1 'polypeptide(L)'
;MNRRAFTLAELMIVLLILCLSALAIIPLAGTDERTDVRAAAELLAADIEETQARNLANPRSPTCLVPNATADGWHLALAEAPHEPISGVLGDPHRRRFGSGSLATARTLRLIMPSLPADGLRFDDQGAPVMGSTPIQFRIEGTETGHSAKVTLSSATGRVSIVMASGD
;
A
#
# COMPACT_ATOMS: atom_id res chain seq x y z
N MET A 1 -40.99 -37.27 25.19
CA MET A 1 -40.03 -36.17 25.00
C MET A 1 -40.76 -34.99 24.35
N ASN A 2 -41.14 -33.96 25.13
CA ASN A 2 -41.78 -32.74 24.60
C ASN A 2 -40.73 -31.89 23.85
N ARG A 3 -40.77 -31.93 22.54
CA ARG A 3 -39.99 -30.98 21.71
C ARG A 3 -40.72 -29.65 21.79
N ARG A 4 -40.22 -28.74 22.59
CA ARG A 4 -40.66 -27.33 22.58
C ARG A 4 -40.24 -26.73 21.24
N ALA A 5 -41.21 -26.38 20.38
CA ALA A 5 -40.94 -25.65 19.18
C ALA A 5 -40.64 -24.18 19.57
N PHE A 6 -39.63 -23.59 18.96
CA PHE A 6 -39.33 -22.14 19.12
C PHE A 6 -40.50 -21.31 18.64
N THR A 7 -40.90 -20.34 19.42
CA THR A 7 -41.93 -19.39 18.99
C THR A 7 -41.35 -18.36 18.00
N LEU A 8 -42.19 -17.87 17.12
CA LEU A 8 -41.80 -16.85 16.13
C LEU A 8 -41.26 -15.59 16.86
N ALA A 9 -41.82 -15.27 18.02
CA ALA A 9 -41.35 -14.17 18.86
C ALA A 9 -39.91 -14.34 19.38
N GLU A 10 -39.55 -15.56 19.82
CA GLU A 10 -38.18 -15.87 20.26
C GLU A 10 -37.18 -15.73 19.11
N LEU A 11 -37.55 -16.16 17.90
CA LEU A 11 -36.68 -16.00 16.72
C LEU A 11 -36.46 -14.52 16.38
N MET A 12 -37.52 -13.68 16.46
CA MET A 12 -37.42 -12.25 16.21
C MET A 12 -36.54 -11.55 17.25
N ILE A 13 -36.63 -11.93 18.52
CA ILE A 13 -35.80 -11.36 19.60
C ILE A 13 -34.32 -11.74 19.39
N VAL A 14 -34.03 -12.98 19.01
CA VAL A 14 -32.67 -13.43 18.72
C VAL A 14 -32.09 -12.67 17.54
N LEU A 15 -32.85 -12.50 16.45
CA LEU A 15 -32.41 -11.72 15.29
C LEU A 15 -32.18 -10.25 15.64
N LEU A 16 -33.05 -9.65 16.48
CA LEU A 16 -32.87 -8.27 16.94
C LEU A 16 -31.57 -8.11 17.74
N ILE A 17 -31.29 -9.03 18.69
CA ILE A 17 -30.07 -9.02 19.48
C ILE A 17 -28.84 -9.18 18.58
N LEU A 18 -28.87 -10.08 17.59
CA LEU A 18 -27.78 -10.26 16.61
C LEU A 18 -27.54 -9.00 15.78
N CYS A 19 -28.62 -8.33 15.31
CA CYS A 19 -28.51 -7.08 14.57
C CYS A 19 -27.90 -5.95 15.45
N LEU A 20 -28.36 -5.82 16.70
CA LEU A 20 -27.81 -4.83 17.62
C LEU A 20 -26.35 -5.11 17.98
N SER A 21 -25.99 -6.37 18.16
CA SER A 21 -24.60 -6.78 18.38
C SER A 21 -23.70 -6.49 17.18
N ALA A 22 -24.18 -6.75 15.98
CA ALA A 22 -23.44 -6.45 14.74
C ALA A 22 -23.21 -4.94 14.59
N LEU A 23 -24.21 -4.09 14.88
CA LEU A 23 -24.09 -2.63 14.83
C LEU A 23 -23.10 -2.10 15.88
N ALA A 24 -22.96 -2.75 17.04
CA ALA A 24 -22.00 -2.35 18.06
C ALA A 24 -20.54 -2.72 17.72
N ILE A 25 -20.33 -3.74 16.89
CA ILE A 25 -18.99 -4.20 16.48
C ILE A 25 -18.40 -3.35 15.34
N ILE A 26 -19.25 -2.83 14.44
CA ILE A 26 -18.82 -2.04 13.28
C ILE A 26 -17.93 -0.83 13.67
N PRO A 27 -18.29 0.02 14.66
CA PRO A 27 -17.44 1.15 15.05
C PRO A 27 -16.14 0.76 15.76
N LEU A 28 -16.06 -0.44 16.34
CA LEU A 28 -14.84 -0.96 16.97
C LEU A 28 -13.82 -1.49 15.95
N ALA A 29 -14.24 -1.73 14.71
CA ALA A 29 -13.36 -2.05 13.58
C ALA A 29 -12.77 -0.79 12.93
N GLY A 30 -12.65 0.31 13.67
CA GLY A 30 -11.95 1.52 13.25
C GLY A 30 -10.56 1.16 12.74
N THR A 31 -10.24 1.58 11.54
CA THR A 31 -8.92 1.38 10.94
C THR A 31 -7.90 2.09 11.83
N ASP A 32 -7.03 1.30 12.46
CA ASP A 32 -5.89 1.84 13.19
C ASP A 32 -4.91 2.39 12.14
N GLU A 33 -4.65 3.71 12.19
CA GLU A 33 -3.73 4.39 11.27
C GLU A 33 -2.37 3.66 11.20
N ARG A 34 -1.94 3.03 12.29
CA ARG A 34 -0.74 2.19 12.32
C ARG A 34 -0.86 1.00 11.37
N THR A 35 -2.03 0.37 11.31
CA THR A 35 -2.31 -0.74 10.39
C THR A 35 -2.33 -0.26 8.94
N ASP A 36 -2.92 0.91 8.68
CA ASP A 36 -2.93 1.52 7.34
C ASP A 36 -1.53 1.91 6.88
N VAL A 37 -0.72 2.52 7.76
CA VAL A 37 0.71 2.85 7.48
C VAL A 37 1.49 1.59 7.14
N ARG A 38 1.29 0.51 7.89
CA ARG A 38 1.96 -0.78 7.65
C ARG A 38 1.53 -1.39 6.32
N ALA A 39 0.23 -1.45 6.05
CA ALA A 39 -0.31 -1.99 4.80
C ALA A 39 0.19 -1.21 3.58
N ALA A 40 0.24 0.12 3.67
CA ALA A 40 0.78 0.97 2.63
C ALA A 40 2.28 0.74 2.40
N ALA A 41 3.07 0.54 3.47
CA ALA A 41 4.49 0.25 3.36
C ALA A 41 4.77 -1.13 2.74
N GLU A 42 3.98 -2.14 3.09
CA GLU A 42 4.06 -3.48 2.51
C GLU A 42 3.68 -3.46 1.02
N LEU A 43 2.65 -2.70 0.62
CA LEU A 43 2.29 -2.52 -0.79
C LEU A 43 3.36 -1.76 -1.57
N LEU A 44 3.96 -0.71 -0.99
CA LEU A 44 5.07 0.01 -1.64
C LEU A 44 6.27 -0.92 -1.85
N ALA A 45 6.62 -1.72 -0.84
CA ALA A 45 7.70 -2.69 -0.96
C ALA A 45 7.43 -3.73 -2.05
N ALA A 46 6.22 -4.27 -2.11
CA ALA A 46 5.81 -5.23 -3.14
C ALA A 46 5.86 -4.62 -4.56
N ASP A 47 5.40 -3.38 -4.72
CA ASP A 47 5.44 -2.69 -6.02
C ASP A 47 6.90 -2.34 -6.43
N ILE A 48 7.81 -2.08 -5.48
CA ILE A 48 9.25 -1.93 -5.73
C ILE A 48 9.85 -3.27 -6.23
N GLU A 49 9.55 -4.37 -5.55
CA GLU A 49 10.00 -5.71 -5.93
C GLU A 49 9.39 -6.14 -7.28
N GLU A 50 8.14 -5.80 -7.55
CA GLU A 50 7.51 -6.03 -8.85
C GLU A 50 8.23 -5.26 -9.97
N THR A 51 8.56 -3.98 -9.74
CA THR A 51 9.31 -3.16 -10.70
C THR A 51 10.67 -3.77 -10.99
N GLN A 52 11.37 -4.23 -9.96
CA GLN A 52 12.65 -4.92 -10.09
C GLN A 52 12.53 -6.21 -10.90
N ALA A 53 11.55 -7.06 -10.57
CA ALA A 53 11.31 -8.31 -11.28
C ALA A 53 10.96 -8.09 -12.76
N ARG A 54 10.17 -7.07 -13.09
CA ARG A 54 9.83 -6.70 -14.46
C ARG A 54 11.07 -6.26 -15.25
N ASN A 55 11.96 -5.47 -14.64
CA ASN A 55 13.20 -5.02 -15.29
C ASN A 55 14.17 -6.15 -15.55
N LEU A 56 14.28 -7.11 -14.62
CA LEU A 56 15.06 -8.33 -14.81
C LEU A 56 14.48 -9.22 -15.93
N ALA A 57 13.15 -9.32 -16.00
CA ALA A 57 12.48 -10.13 -17.01
C ALA A 57 12.50 -9.48 -18.42
N ASN A 58 12.44 -8.16 -18.50
CA ASN A 58 12.42 -7.44 -19.76
C ASN A 58 13.29 -6.16 -19.74
N PRO A 59 14.60 -6.28 -19.83
CA PRO A 59 15.53 -5.13 -19.79
C PRO A 59 15.36 -4.14 -20.95
N ARG A 60 14.73 -4.56 -22.07
CA ARG A 60 14.51 -3.70 -23.25
C ARG A 60 13.33 -2.74 -23.07
N SER A 61 12.43 -3.03 -22.15
CA SER A 61 11.28 -2.18 -21.83
C SER A 61 11.19 -1.99 -20.32
N PRO A 62 12.14 -1.24 -19.75
CA PRO A 62 12.25 -1.10 -18.30
C PRO A 62 11.03 -0.37 -17.75
N THR A 63 10.56 -0.83 -16.59
CA THR A 63 9.54 -0.17 -15.80
C THR A 63 10.16 0.71 -14.74
N CYS A 64 9.44 1.72 -14.29
CA CYS A 64 9.82 2.59 -13.20
C CYS A 64 8.66 2.75 -12.20
N LEU A 65 8.99 2.96 -10.94
CA LEU A 65 8.03 3.37 -9.92
C LEU A 65 8.09 4.88 -9.79
N VAL A 66 6.97 5.52 -10.08
CA VAL A 66 6.83 6.97 -10.10
C VAL A 66 5.86 7.40 -9.01
N PRO A 67 6.30 8.24 -8.11
CA PRO A 67 5.44 8.83 -7.09
C PRO A 67 4.47 9.84 -7.68
N ASN A 68 3.30 9.96 -7.10
CA ASN A 68 2.37 11.01 -7.46
C ASN A 68 2.89 12.37 -6.99
N ALA A 69 2.68 13.41 -7.81
CA ALA A 69 3.11 14.78 -7.48
C ALA A 69 2.48 15.33 -6.18
N THR A 70 1.32 14.81 -5.81
CA THR A 70 0.58 15.18 -4.60
C THR A 70 1.02 14.43 -3.35
N ALA A 71 2.02 13.55 -3.45
CA ALA A 71 2.50 12.69 -2.36
C ALA A 71 1.41 11.78 -1.76
N ASP A 72 0.33 11.55 -2.50
CA ASP A 72 -0.83 10.73 -2.12
C ASP A 72 -0.74 9.28 -2.63
N GLY A 73 0.42 8.85 -3.11
CA GLY A 73 0.63 7.51 -3.62
C GLY A 73 1.70 7.42 -4.72
N TRP A 74 1.63 6.38 -5.54
CA TRP A 74 2.57 6.09 -6.61
C TRP A 74 1.90 5.28 -7.73
N HIS A 75 2.61 5.11 -8.84
CA HIS A 75 2.21 4.23 -9.93
C HIS A 75 3.43 3.58 -10.58
N LEU A 76 3.19 2.48 -11.27
CA LEU A 76 4.17 1.86 -12.13
C LEU A 76 3.96 2.34 -13.56
N ALA A 77 5.06 2.69 -14.24
CA ALA A 77 5.06 3.19 -15.61
C ALA A 77 6.19 2.55 -16.42
N LEU A 78 6.14 2.67 -17.74
CA LEU A 78 7.31 2.42 -18.57
C LEU A 78 8.29 3.59 -18.41
N ALA A 79 9.59 3.30 -18.40
CA ALA A 79 10.62 4.34 -18.27
C ALA A 79 10.61 5.36 -19.41
N GLU A 80 10.09 4.96 -20.58
CA GLU A 80 9.91 5.83 -21.76
C GLU A 80 8.68 6.75 -21.62
N ALA A 81 7.69 6.37 -20.79
CA ALA A 81 6.45 7.12 -20.56
C ALA A 81 6.11 7.17 -19.06
N PRO A 82 6.92 7.86 -18.22
CA PRO A 82 6.80 7.80 -16.76
C PRO A 82 5.51 8.41 -16.22
N HIS A 83 4.78 9.17 -17.02
CA HIS A 83 3.49 9.76 -16.61
C HIS A 83 2.28 8.87 -16.90
N GLU A 84 2.47 7.79 -17.66
CA GLU A 84 1.41 6.87 -18.07
C GLU A 84 1.51 5.57 -17.25
N PRO A 85 0.56 5.30 -16.33
CA PRO A 85 0.55 4.04 -15.59
C PRO A 85 0.43 2.85 -16.53
N ILE A 86 1.22 1.81 -16.28
CA ILE A 86 1.05 0.54 -16.99
C ILE A 86 -0.28 -0.12 -16.61
N SER A 87 -0.83 -0.94 -17.50
CA SER A 87 -2.00 -1.74 -17.19
C SER A 87 -1.63 -2.87 -16.23
N GLY A 88 -2.41 -3.01 -15.17
CA GLY A 88 -2.36 -4.15 -14.26
C GLY A 88 -2.96 -5.42 -14.90
N VAL A 89 -2.97 -6.51 -14.14
CA VAL A 89 -3.45 -7.83 -14.59
C VAL A 89 -4.91 -7.81 -15.06
N LEU A 90 -5.74 -6.93 -14.50
CA LEU A 90 -7.17 -6.79 -14.83
C LEU A 90 -7.45 -5.70 -15.87
N GLY A 91 -6.40 -5.10 -16.46
CA GLY A 91 -6.52 -4.01 -17.42
C GLY A 91 -6.66 -2.62 -16.79
N ASP A 92 -6.81 -2.53 -15.48
CA ASP A 92 -6.84 -1.25 -14.76
C ASP A 92 -5.43 -0.65 -14.69
N PRO A 93 -5.29 0.70 -14.65
CA PRO A 93 -3.99 1.34 -14.49
C PRO A 93 -3.37 0.95 -13.14
N HIS A 94 -2.10 0.52 -13.16
CA HIS A 94 -1.35 0.14 -11.95
C HIS A 94 -0.98 1.40 -11.15
N ARG A 95 -1.95 1.93 -10.44
CA ARG A 95 -1.83 3.12 -9.61
C ARG A 95 -2.29 2.84 -8.19
N ARG A 96 -1.46 3.23 -7.21
CA ARG A 96 -1.81 3.23 -5.79
C ARG A 96 -2.05 4.65 -5.33
N ARG A 97 -3.18 4.87 -4.68
CA ARG A 97 -3.52 6.18 -4.13
C ARG A 97 -4.13 5.99 -2.76
N PHE A 98 -3.64 6.75 -1.78
CA PHE A 98 -4.22 6.77 -0.45
C PHE A 98 -5.69 7.23 -0.52
N GLY A 99 -6.56 6.57 0.25
CA GLY A 99 -7.98 6.81 0.23
C GLY A 99 -8.74 6.18 -0.96
N SER A 100 -8.11 5.29 -1.75
CA SER A 100 -8.77 4.61 -2.86
C SER A 100 -8.27 3.18 -3.08
N GLY A 101 -9.09 2.34 -3.71
CA GLY A 101 -8.74 0.97 -4.07
C GLY A 101 -8.27 0.15 -2.87
N SER A 102 -7.11 -0.48 -2.97
CA SER A 102 -6.49 -1.28 -1.90
C SER A 102 -6.07 -0.47 -0.66
N LEU A 103 -6.02 0.85 -0.77
CA LEU A 103 -5.68 1.80 0.30
C LEU A 103 -6.86 2.72 0.65
N ALA A 104 -8.10 2.24 0.50
CA ALA A 104 -9.31 3.05 0.69
C ALA A 104 -9.46 3.61 2.12
N THR A 105 -8.96 2.90 3.12
CA THR A 105 -8.96 3.32 4.54
C THR A 105 -7.86 4.32 4.86
N ALA A 106 -6.77 4.28 4.13
CA ALA A 106 -5.54 5.04 4.35
C ALA A 106 -5.63 6.51 3.87
N ARG A 107 -6.68 7.24 4.26
CA ARG A 107 -6.97 8.60 3.77
C ARG A 107 -6.05 9.66 4.36
N THR A 108 -5.50 9.39 5.53
CA THR A 108 -4.67 10.32 6.31
C THR A 108 -3.18 10.07 6.14
N LEU A 109 -2.80 9.30 5.12
CA LEU A 109 -1.40 8.98 4.86
C LEU A 109 -0.75 9.95 3.87
N ARG A 110 0.55 10.15 4.06
CA ARG A 110 1.42 10.91 3.17
C ARG A 110 2.68 10.13 2.86
N LEU A 111 3.08 10.13 1.59
CA LEU A 111 4.33 9.56 1.14
C LEU A 111 5.41 10.65 1.07
N ILE A 112 6.44 10.51 1.89
CA ILE A 112 7.63 11.36 1.85
C ILE A 112 8.74 10.59 1.15
N MET A 113 9.34 11.21 0.17
CA MET A 113 10.33 10.57 -0.67
C MET A 113 11.62 11.34 -0.72
N PRO A 114 12.73 10.63 -0.99
CA PRO A 114 13.96 11.28 -1.39
C PRO A 114 13.78 11.96 -2.75
N SER A 115 14.72 12.79 -3.14
CA SER A 115 14.79 13.32 -4.50
C SER A 115 15.00 12.17 -5.48
N LEU A 116 13.92 11.69 -6.10
CA LEU A 116 13.99 10.76 -7.21
C LEU A 116 14.19 11.53 -8.52
N PRO A 117 14.83 10.92 -9.54
CA PRO A 117 14.81 11.46 -10.90
C PRO A 117 13.37 11.67 -11.38
N ALA A 118 13.19 12.58 -12.33
CA ALA A 118 11.87 12.85 -12.91
C ALA A 118 11.23 11.61 -13.57
N ASP A 119 12.04 10.65 -13.97
CA ASP A 119 11.66 9.38 -14.56
C ASP A 119 11.46 8.25 -13.52
N GLY A 120 11.47 8.57 -12.24
CA GLY A 120 11.17 7.65 -11.13
C GLY A 120 12.30 6.71 -10.75
N LEU A 121 11.96 5.72 -9.91
CA LEU A 121 12.88 4.67 -9.47
C LEU A 121 12.96 3.58 -10.54
N ARG A 122 14.17 3.32 -11.03
CA ARG A 122 14.48 2.24 -11.99
C ARG A 122 15.53 1.30 -11.44
N PHE A 123 15.59 0.10 -12.03
CA PHE A 123 16.57 -0.92 -11.70
C PHE A 123 17.38 -1.28 -12.94
N ASP A 124 18.64 -1.64 -12.74
CA ASP A 124 19.51 -2.17 -13.78
C ASP A 124 19.21 -3.67 -14.08
N ASP A 125 20.01 -4.27 -14.95
CA ASP A 125 19.92 -5.67 -15.34
C ASP A 125 20.38 -6.67 -14.24
N GLN A 126 20.92 -6.16 -13.15
CA GLN A 126 21.28 -6.94 -11.95
C GLN A 126 20.26 -6.75 -10.81
N GLY A 127 19.26 -5.90 -11.02
CA GLY A 127 18.23 -5.58 -10.03
C GLY A 127 18.68 -4.56 -8.99
N ALA A 128 19.81 -3.87 -9.18
CA ALA A 128 20.21 -2.77 -8.35
C ALA A 128 19.52 -1.46 -8.82
N PRO A 129 19.17 -0.54 -7.92
CA PRO A 129 18.58 0.73 -8.31
C PRO A 129 19.57 1.60 -9.09
N VAL A 130 19.13 2.17 -10.21
CA VAL A 130 19.93 3.08 -11.05
C VAL A 130 20.00 4.47 -10.40
N MET A 131 20.47 4.54 -9.17
CA MET A 131 20.59 5.77 -8.40
C MET A 131 21.71 5.61 -7.39
N GLY A 132 22.79 6.37 -7.55
CA GLY A 132 23.84 6.56 -6.55
C GLY A 132 24.19 5.42 -5.60
N SER A 133 25.19 5.60 -4.78
CA SER A 133 25.69 4.58 -3.83
C SER A 133 24.97 4.58 -2.47
N THR A 134 24.03 5.49 -2.25
CA THR A 134 23.32 5.62 -0.97
C THR A 134 21.99 4.89 -0.99
N PRO A 135 21.58 4.24 0.12
CA PRO A 135 20.26 3.62 0.23
C PRO A 135 19.14 4.62 -0.01
N ILE A 136 18.14 4.23 -0.77
CA ILE A 136 16.95 5.05 -1.02
C ILE A 136 15.95 4.80 0.10
N GLN A 137 15.42 5.86 0.69
CA GLN A 137 14.49 5.77 1.80
C GLN A 137 13.18 6.46 1.46
N PHE A 138 12.11 5.71 1.49
CA PHE A 138 10.74 6.22 1.44
C PHE A 138 10.19 6.22 2.86
N ARG A 139 9.37 7.21 3.18
CA ARG A 139 8.68 7.26 4.46
C ARG A 139 7.18 7.47 4.23
N ILE A 140 6.37 6.63 4.82
CA ILE A 140 4.93 6.79 4.85
C ILE A 140 4.56 7.25 6.24
N GLU A 141 3.87 8.36 6.34
CA GLU A 141 3.47 8.98 7.61
C GLU A 141 1.96 9.07 7.70
N GLY A 142 1.44 8.72 8.87
CA GLY A 142 0.10 9.07 9.28
C GLY A 142 0.04 10.52 9.76
N THR A 143 -0.95 11.26 9.33
CA THR A 143 -1.08 12.68 9.67
C THR A 143 -1.80 12.93 10.99
N GLU A 144 -2.50 11.91 11.54
CA GLU A 144 -3.30 12.03 12.75
C GLU A 144 -2.55 11.57 14.01
N THR A 145 -1.88 10.42 13.92
CA THR A 145 -1.24 9.78 15.10
C THR A 145 0.28 9.84 15.09
N GLY A 146 0.87 10.34 13.99
CA GLY A 146 2.33 10.41 13.84
C GLY A 146 3.02 9.05 13.63
N HIS A 147 2.26 7.96 13.48
CA HIS A 147 2.84 6.69 13.10
C HIS A 147 3.52 6.77 11.74
N SER A 148 4.66 6.13 11.59
CA SER A 148 5.35 6.13 10.31
C SER A 148 6.02 4.79 10.01
N ALA A 149 6.19 4.51 8.72
CA ALA A 149 6.97 3.40 8.22
C ALA A 149 8.08 3.92 7.32
N LYS A 150 9.28 3.40 7.50
CA LYS A 150 10.42 3.63 6.64
C LYS A 150 10.64 2.42 5.76
N VAL A 151 10.53 2.58 4.46
CA VAL A 151 10.87 1.57 3.45
C VAL A 151 12.24 1.94 2.90
N THR A 152 13.23 1.08 3.14
CA THR A 152 14.62 1.30 2.72
C THR A 152 14.97 0.33 1.62
N LEU A 153 15.48 0.86 0.51
CA LEU A 153 16.00 0.11 -0.62
C LEU A 153 17.52 0.17 -0.61
N SER A 154 18.17 -1.00 -0.56
CA SER A 154 19.63 -1.12 -0.66
C SER A 154 20.11 -0.70 -2.05
N SER A 155 21.06 0.24 -2.11
CA SER A 155 21.66 0.68 -3.38
C SER A 155 22.50 -0.40 -4.08
N ALA A 156 23.02 -1.36 -3.32
CA ALA A 156 23.90 -2.40 -3.86
C ALA A 156 23.14 -3.64 -4.36
N THR A 157 22.03 -3.98 -3.73
CA THR A 157 21.33 -5.26 -3.96
C THR A 157 19.88 -5.11 -4.37
N GLY A 158 19.33 -3.91 -4.33
CA GLY A 158 17.90 -3.67 -4.52
C GLY A 158 16.99 -4.30 -3.44
N ARG A 159 17.57 -4.83 -2.35
CA ARG A 159 16.77 -5.44 -1.27
C ARG A 159 15.95 -4.39 -0.54
N VAL A 160 14.67 -4.67 -0.36
CA VAL A 160 13.74 -3.82 0.39
C VAL A 160 13.67 -4.25 1.85
N SER A 161 13.61 -3.29 2.76
CA SER A 161 13.34 -3.52 4.18
C SER A 161 12.38 -2.48 4.72
N ILE A 162 11.50 -2.88 5.65
CA ILE A 162 10.48 -2.02 6.27
C ILE A 162 10.78 -1.93 7.76
N VAL A 163 10.78 -0.71 8.29
CA VAL A 163 10.90 -0.44 9.71
C VAL A 163 9.76 0.48 10.12
N MET A 164 8.97 0.01 11.10
CA MET A 164 7.90 0.82 11.70
C MET A 164 8.46 1.73 12.79
N ALA A 165 8.04 2.98 12.83
CA ALA A 165 8.29 3.91 13.90
C ALA A 165 6.97 4.36 14.53
N SER A 166 6.91 4.37 15.84
CA SER A 166 5.82 4.99 16.59
C SER A 166 6.11 6.47 16.70
N GLY A 167 5.09 7.30 16.47
CA GLY A 167 5.15 8.69 16.90
C GLY A 167 5.21 8.75 18.44
N ASP A 168 6.14 9.49 18.95
CA ASP A 168 6.20 9.84 20.39
C ASP A 168 5.09 10.83 20.73
#